data_1f55351201c76ea600c8b08acace868a
#
_entry.id   1f55351201c76ea600c8b08acace868a
#
_cell.length_a   1.000
_cell.length_b   1.000
_cell.length_c   1.000
_cell.angle_alpha   90.00
_cell.angle_beta   90.00
_cell.angle_gamma   90.00
#
_symmetry.space_group_name_H-M   'P 1'
#
loop_
_entity.id
_entity.type
_entity.pdbx_description
1 polymer ?
#
loop_
_entity_poly.entity_id
_entity_poly.type
_entity_poly.pdbx_seq_one_letter_code
_entity_poly.pdbx_strand_id
1 'polypeptide(L)'
;MQADRGFTLSHQKVALELGFSGVLAGFTELTIMPSNAALRHIYLHARCMDIQRVLCNGQEVRFEHTDAVQSLALSDIHGHAQLKRDLFSATSQGAEGELRISLPDHLRPERVSSGTEGNADGEEFSMMTIRIDYVLEDVHEAIQVIQPTADAPYRVPHMYTRPLGLNSSRCWVPCLDSLWDRCTWELEYVVPRRLSVDMGDMDDTTPEIYVISSGELTEHAMHPQNPEKSVFYYTQQVATSVQHVAFCAGPFVMTRLSPAGLQTCETLSFCLPEHEHELRSTTQFAWQAIEYISSEYGSYPFGSFKLVFVDGTHEDCHTASTLAICSSDLLHPPSVIDQAFENRHILSHAVAFQWVGINIIQKTWADTWLIHGLSQYLASMFLRWLLGNNEYRFRMKKDCDRLCHWDIGMPPLYQAGRDEPLDPQLLSFVNLKAPLVLYLLDRRLCKMGASLGLSLIHI
;
A
#
# COMPACT_ATOMS: atom_id res chain seq x y z
N MET A 1 11.01 1.59 18.19
CA MET A 1 12.29 2.28 17.91
C MET A 1 12.84 1.70 16.63
N GLN A 2 13.20 2.53 15.65
CA GLN A 2 13.83 2.07 14.42
C GLN A 2 15.17 1.42 14.80
N ALA A 3 15.40 0.18 14.35
CA ALA A 3 16.68 -0.47 14.61
C ALA A 3 17.79 0.30 13.86
N ASP A 4 18.90 0.60 14.52
CA ASP A 4 20.06 1.19 13.83
C ASP A 4 20.68 0.13 12.94
N ARG A 5 20.37 0.20 11.65
CA ARG A 5 20.86 -0.71 10.60
C ARG A 5 22.21 -0.28 10.03
N GLY A 6 22.74 0.87 10.45
CA GLY A 6 23.96 1.45 9.90
C GLY A 6 23.79 2.10 8.51
N PHE A 7 22.54 2.23 8.02
CA PHE A 7 22.21 2.94 6.78
C PHE A 7 20.74 3.40 6.75
N THR A 8 20.43 4.36 5.88
CA THR A 8 19.07 4.80 5.56
C THR A 8 18.79 4.55 4.09
N LEU A 9 17.52 4.25 3.74
CA LEU A 9 17.05 4.07 2.37
C LEU A 9 16.55 5.42 1.83
N SER A 10 17.09 5.86 0.70
CA SER A 10 16.68 7.13 0.07
C SER A 10 15.75 6.92 -1.13
N HIS A 11 16.01 5.89 -1.92
CA HIS A 11 15.28 5.61 -3.15
C HIS A 11 15.23 4.10 -3.42
N GLN A 12 14.12 3.63 -4.03
CA GLN A 12 14.01 2.25 -4.51
C GLN A 12 13.37 2.23 -5.91
N LYS A 13 14.04 1.57 -6.84
CA LYS A 13 13.51 1.24 -8.16
C LYS A 13 13.10 -0.22 -8.19
N VAL A 14 11.96 -0.51 -8.81
CA VAL A 14 11.46 -1.88 -9.05
C VAL A 14 11.11 -2.00 -10.52
N ALA A 15 11.59 -3.03 -11.18
CA ALA A 15 11.20 -3.38 -12.54
C ALA A 15 10.74 -4.84 -12.56
N LEU A 16 9.48 -5.07 -12.96
CA LEU A 16 8.85 -6.38 -12.96
C LEU A 16 8.20 -6.69 -14.29
N GLU A 17 8.46 -7.86 -14.80
CA GLU A 17 7.67 -8.47 -15.87
C GLU A 17 6.54 -9.28 -15.23
N LEU A 18 5.30 -8.90 -15.51
CA LEU A 18 4.11 -9.48 -14.93
C LEU A 18 3.54 -10.58 -15.84
N GLY A 19 3.74 -11.82 -15.42
CA GLY A 19 3.16 -12.99 -16.07
C GLY A 19 1.83 -13.38 -15.43
N PHE A 20 0.74 -13.39 -16.20
CA PHE A 20 -0.56 -13.82 -15.68
C PHE A 20 -0.62 -15.33 -15.36
N SER A 21 0.42 -16.09 -15.68
CA SER A 21 0.58 -17.47 -15.22
C SER A 21 0.95 -17.61 -13.74
N GLY A 22 1.23 -16.48 -13.05
CA GLY A 22 1.65 -16.48 -11.65
C GLY A 22 3.17 -16.46 -11.45
N VAL A 23 3.97 -16.41 -12.53
CA VAL A 23 5.40 -16.21 -12.47
C VAL A 23 5.74 -14.77 -12.79
N LEU A 24 6.47 -14.11 -11.91
CA LEU A 24 6.98 -12.76 -12.11
C LEU A 24 8.49 -12.76 -12.00
N ALA A 25 9.16 -11.98 -12.85
CA ALA A 25 10.60 -11.85 -12.84
C ALA A 25 11.01 -10.39 -12.97
N GLY A 26 12.11 -10.02 -12.36
CA GLY A 26 12.60 -8.65 -12.45
C GLY A 26 13.75 -8.35 -11.52
N PHE A 27 13.88 -7.07 -11.19
CA PHE A 27 14.88 -6.62 -10.24
C PHE A 27 14.36 -5.48 -9.38
N THR A 28 14.99 -5.32 -8.22
CA THR A 28 14.90 -4.09 -7.43
C THR A 28 16.28 -3.47 -7.25
N GLU A 29 16.34 -2.15 -7.22
CA GLU A 29 17.55 -1.39 -6.97
C GLU A 29 17.30 -0.40 -5.82
N LEU A 30 18.05 -0.55 -4.73
CA LEU A 30 17.93 0.27 -3.53
C LEU A 30 19.13 1.24 -3.48
N THR A 31 18.85 2.52 -3.34
CA THR A 31 19.88 3.53 -3.06
C THR A 31 19.91 3.79 -1.57
N ILE A 32 20.98 3.43 -0.93
CA ILE A 32 21.19 3.55 0.50
C ILE A 32 22.25 4.59 0.84
N MET A 33 22.05 5.25 1.97
CA MET A 33 23.03 6.17 2.58
C MET A 33 23.56 5.53 3.85
N PRO A 34 24.82 5.06 3.84
CA PRO A 34 25.46 4.53 5.03
C PRO A 34 25.59 5.60 6.12
N SER A 35 25.39 5.22 7.37
CA SER A 35 25.62 6.06 8.55
C SER A 35 26.91 5.71 9.28
N ASN A 36 27.58 4.61 8.86
CA ASN A 36 28.74 4.08 9.56
C ASN A 36 29.76 3.47 8.57
N ALA A 37 31.03 3.82 8.69
CA ALA A 37 32.14 3.24 7.92
C ALA A 37 32.35 1.73 8.20
N ALA A 38 31.86 1.23 9.33
CA ALA A 38 31.98 -0.18 9.71
C ALA A 38 30.89 -1.07 9.12
N LEU A 39 30.01 -0.57 8.27
CA LEU A 39 28.97 -1.36 7.61
C LEU A 39 29.57 -2.49 6.81
N ARG A 40 29.29 -3.74 7.20
CA ARG A 40 29.80 -4.97 6.57
C ARG A 40 28.69 -5.84 5.98
N HIS A 41 27.52 -5.74 6.54
CA HIS A 41 26.36 -6.52 6.16
C HIS A 41 25.15 -5.62 6.00
N ILE A 42 24.39 -5.89 4.94
CA ILE A 42 23.10 -5.25 4.71
C ILE A 42 22.05 -6.34 4.84
N TYR A 43 21.04 -6.10 5.68
CA TYR A 43 19.92 -7.01 5.87
C TYR A 43 18.68 -6.42 5.23
N LEU A 44 18.03 -7.21 4.38
CA LEU A 44 16.78 -6.86 3.70
C LEU A 44 15.75 -7.98 3.92
N HIS A 45 14.50 -7.59 3.87
CA HIS A 45 13.41 -8.54 3.93
C HIS A 45 13.10 -9.07 2.52
N ALA A 46 13.05 -10.39 2.37
CA ALA A 46 12.75 -11.09 1.13
C ALA A 46 12.23 -12.48 1.44
N ARG A 47 10.98 -12.77 1.06
CA ARG A 47 10.33 -14.08 1.25
C ARG A 47 9.66 -14.56 -0.03
N CYS A 48 9.43 -15.86 -0.12
CA CYS A 48 8.68 -16.49 -1.22
C CYS A 48 9.25 -16.14 -2.59
N MET A 49 10.57 -15.94 -2.69
CA MET A 49 11.26 -15.58 -3.92
C MET A 49 12.60 -16.26 -4.06
N ASP A 50 13.02 -16.43 -5.31
CA ASP A 50 14.35 -16.92 -5.63
C ASP A 50 15.26 -15.76 -6.03
N ILE A 51 16.30 -15.51 -5.22
CA ILE A 51 17.29 -14.46 -5.45
C ILE A 51 18.35 -14.99 -6.40
N GLN A 52 18.39 -14.44 -7.60
CA GLN A 52 19.29 -14.88 -8.67
C GLN A 52 20.69 -14.28 -8.53
N ARG A 53 20.74 -12.97 -8.24
CA ARG A 53 21.99 -12.22 -8.21
C ARG A 53 21.86 -10.95 -7.37
N VAL A 54 22.94 -10.58 -6.69
CA VAL A 54 23.04 -9.31 -5.96
C VAL A 54 24.27 -8.55 -6.41
N LEU A 55 24.06 -7.28 -6.76
CA LEU A 55 25.13 -6.35 -7.16
C LEU A 55 25.19 -5.19 -6.17
N CYS A 56 26.39 -4.79 -5.77
CA CYS A 56 26.66 -3.57 -5.02
C CYS A 56 27.51 -2.65 -5.89
N ASN A 57 27.03 -1.44 -6.17
CA ASN A 57 27.66 -0.49 -7.08
C ASN A 57 28.08 -1.13 -8.43
N GLY A 58 27.23 -2.02 -8.97
CA GLY A 58 27.46 -2.75 -10.21
C GLY A 58 28.42 -3.96 -10.11
N GLN A 59 28.95 -4.28 -8.95
CA GLN A 59 29.82 -5.44 -8.72
C GLN A 59 29.04 -6.53 -7.98
N GLU A 60 29.21 -7.77 -8.43
CA GLU A 60 28.56 -8.92 -7.80
C GLU A 60 29.13 -9.19 -6.40
N VAL A 61 28.24 -9.38 -5.44
CA VAL A 61 28.58 -9.59 -4.03
C VAL A 61 27.96 -10.88 -3.50
N ARG A 62 28.56 -11.43 -2.44
CA ARG A 62 28.04 -12.64 -1.79
C ARG A 62 26.81 -12.29 -0.95
N PHE A 63 25.83 -13.15 -1.02
CA PHE A 63 24.62 -13.06 -0.21
C PHE A 63 24.23 -14.42 0.37
N GLU A 64 23.44 -14.37 1.42
CA GLU A 64 22.79 -15.52 2.06
C GLU A 64 21.30 -15.20 2.12
N HIS A 65 20.47 -16.09 1.57
CA HIS A 65 19.02 -15.96 1.63
C HIS A 65 18.45 -17.15 2.40
N THR A 66 17.69 -16.87 3.48
CA THR A 66 17.13 -17.89 4.36
C THR A 66 15.69 -17.55 4.69
N ASP A 67 14.74 -18.19 4.02
CA ASP A 67 13.31 -18.09 4.35
C ASP A 67 12.93 -19.23 5.30
N ALA A 68 12.99 -18.93 6.60
CA ALA A 68 12.66 -19.91 7.64
C ALA A 68 11.16 -20.25 7.67
N VAL A 69 10.29 -19.38 7.15
CA VAL A 69 8.84 -19.62 7.09
C VAL A 69 8.50 -20.61 5.98
N GLN A 70 9.11 -20.44 4.81
CA GLN A 70 8.90 -21.34 3.67
C GLN A 70 9.36 -22.79 3.98
N SER A 71 10.35 -22.95 4.87
CA SER A 71 10.87 -24.25 5.27
C SER A 71 9.96 -25.01 6.26
N LEU A 72 8.90 -24.36 6.79
CA LEU A 72 7.96 -24.98 7.73
C LEU A 72 7.05 -25.98 7.00
N ALA A 73 7.21 -27.26 7.32
CA ALA A 73 6.32 -28.30 6.82
C ALA A 73 4.94 -28.21 7.49
N LEU A 74 3.91 -27.89 6.74
CA LEU A 74 2.48 -27.89 7.16
C LEU A 74 1.93 -29.33 7.19
N SER A 75 2.62 -30.28 7.86
CA SER A 75 2.33 -31.71 7.71
C SER A 75 1.24 -32.26 8.64
N ASP A 76 0.76 -31.48 9.63
CA ASP A 76 -0.20 -32.03 10.59
C ASP A 76 -1.29 -31.03 10.98
N ILE A 77 -2.53 -31.33 10.53
CA ILE A 77 -3.73 -30.54 10.87
C ILE A 77 -3.99 -30.50 12.39
N HIS A 78 -3.46 -31.46 13.15
CA HIS A 78 -3.63 -31.55 14.60
C HIS A 78 -2.55 -30.81 15.41
N GLY A 79 -1.50 -30.35 14.73
CA GLY A 79 -0.33 -29.71 15.35
C GLY A 79 -0.40 -28.18 15.50
N HIS A 80 -1.58 -27.53 15.49
CA HIS A 80 -1.69 -26.06 15.48
C HIS A 80 -0.85 -25.33 16.54
N ALA A 81 -0.78 -25.87 17.77
CA ALA A 81 -0.01 -25.25 18.84
C ALA A 81 1.52 -25.34 18.59
N GLN A 82 1.99 -26.42 17.96
CA GLN A 82 3.38 -26.57 17.58
C GLN A 82 3.69 -25.68 16.38
N LEU A 83 2.86 -25.72 15.34
CA LEU A 83 3.00 -24.87 14.14
C LEU A 83 3.05 -23.38 14.51
N LYS A 84 2.20 -22.94 15.45
CA LYS A 84 2.23 -21.55 15.95
C LYS A 84 3.56 -21.20 16.61
N ARG A 85 4.14 -22.10 17.42
CA ARG A 85 5.45 -21.90 18.03
C ARG A 85 6.57 -21.85 17.00
N ASP A 86 6.54 -22.76 16.03
CA ASP A 86 7.54 -22.86 14.98
C ASP A 86 7.50 -21.63 14.06
N LEU A 87 6.30 -21.17 13.71
CA LEU A 87 6.10 -19.93 12.96
C LEU A 87 6.61 -18.70 13.73
N PHE A 88 6.29 -18.61 15.02
CA PHE A 88 6.79 -17.51 15.87
C PHE A 88 8.32 -17.54 15.96
N SER A 89 8.92 -18.72 16.11
CA SER A 89 10.38 -18.89 16.12
C SER A 89 11.01 -18.49 14.78
N ALA A 90 10.43 -18.93 13.68
CA ALA A 90 10.92 -18.62 12.32
C ALA A 90 10.84 -17.11 12.02
N THR A 91 9.72 -16.46 12.35
CA THR A 91 9.55 -15.02 12.17
C THR A 91 10.47 -14.21 13.07
N SER A 92 10.76 -14.68 14.29
CA SER A 92 11.68 -14.01 15.19
C SER A 92 13.15 -14.12 14.74
N GLN A 93 13.53 -15.22 14.09
CA GLN A 93 14.86 -15.38 13.50
C GLN A 93 15.10 -14.48 12.29
N GLY A 94 14.06 -14.19 11.50
CA GLY A 94 14.10 -13.27 10.36
C GLY A 94 13.83 -11.80 10.71
N ALA A 95 13.89 -11.40 11.96
CA ALA A 95 13.54 -10.04 12.42
C ALA A 95 14.43 -8.94 11.81
N GLU A 96 15.70 -9.24 11.49
CA GLU A 96 16.63 -8.31 10.83
C GLU A 96 16.47 -8.34 9.30
N GLY A 97 15.96 -9.41 8.73
CA GLY A 97 15.76 -9.66 7.30
C GLY A 97 16.22 -11.05 6.88
N GLU A 98 15.56 -11.62 5.89
CA GLU A 98 15.83 -12.95 5.34
C GLU A 98 17.02 -12.96 4.36
N LEU A 99 17.32 -11.80 3.77
CA LEU A 99 18.42 -11.61 2.82
C LEU A 99 19.57 -10.85 3.48
N ARG A 100 20.71 -11.53 3.66
CA ARG A 100 21.95 -10.95 4.17
C ARG A 100 22.94 -10.75 3.03
N ILE A 101 23.37 -9.53 2.79
CA ILE A 101 24.34 -9.14 1.77
C ILE A 101 25.67 -8.81 2.44
N SER A 102 26.75 -9.43 2.00
CA SER A 102 28.09 -9.21 2.58
C SER A 102 28.90 -8.25 1.72
N LEU A 103 29.30 -7.12 2.30
CA LEU A 103 30.10 -6.11 1.61
C LEU A 103 31.59 -6.45 1.72
N PRO A 104 32.28 -6.66 0.59
CA PRO A 104 33.75 -6.82 0.59
C PRO A 104 34.45 -5.50 0.97
N ASP A 105 35.70 -5.61 1.43
CA ASP A 105 36.44 -4.46 1.96
C ASP A 105 36.56 -3.27 1.00
N HIS A 106 36.64 -3.53 -0.30
CA HIS A 106 36.77 -2.50 -1.33
C HIS A 106 35.45 -1.82 -1.73
N LEU A 107 34.30 -2.32 -1.24
CA LEU A 107 32.98 -1.72 -1.44
C LEU A 107 32.41 -1.12 -0.13
N ARG A 108 33.24 -0.97 0.90
CA ARG A 108 32.81 -0.32 2.13
C ARG A 108 32.52 1.15 1.91
N PRO A 109 31.64 1.75 2.75
CA PRO A 109 31.35 3.17 2.67
C PRO A 109 32.60 4.03 2.75
N GLU A 110 32.81 4.90 1.78
CA GLU A 110 33.90 5.89 1.78
C GLU A 110 33.39 7.21 2.36
N ARG A 111 34.20 7.85 3.19
CA ARG A 111 33.89 9.19 3.72
C ARG A 111 33.99 10.22 2.61
N VAL A 112 32.95 11.01 2.47
CA VAL A 112 32.98 12.19 1.58
C VAL A 112 33.63 13.34 2.36
N SER A 113 34.82 13.75 1.95
CA SER A 113 35.46 14.96 2.50
C SER A 113 34.72 16.18 1.94
N SER A 114 33.76 16.71 2.69
CA SER A 114 33.17 18.01 2.40
C SER A 114 34.21 19.09 2.64
N GLY A 115 34.69 19.71 1.55
CA GLY A 115 35.71 20.76 1.56
C GLY A 115 35.22 22.12 2.09
N THR A 116 34.22 22.16 2.95
CA THR A 116 33.71 23.35 3.65
C THR A 116 33.92 23.20 5.15
N GLU A 117 34.91 23.93 5.65
CA GLU A 117 35.10 24.17 7.09
C GLU A 117 33.83 24.83 7.67
N GLY A 118 33.04 24.07 8.46
CA GLY A 118 31.99 24.71 9.25
C GLY A 118 30.71 23.91 9.44
N ASN A 119 30.79 22.65 9.92
CA ASN A 119 29.84 22.10 10.88
C ASN A 119 30.32 20.70 11.33
N ALA A 120 30.68 20.59 12.60
CA ALA A 120 31.36 19.45 13.18
C ALA A 120 30.39 18.42 13.76
N ASP A 121 29.39 17.90 13.01
CA ASP A 121 28.53 16.84 13.58
C ASP A 121 27.84 15.91 12.54
N GLY A 122 28.41 15.67 11.36
CA GLY A 122 27.88 14.67 10.43
C GLY A 122 28.96 14.09 9.52
N GLU A 123 29.46 12.89 9.81
CA GLU A 123 30.25 12.13 8.84
C GLU A 123 29.33 11.74 7.68
N GLU A 124 29.54 12.31 6.48
CA GLU A 124 28.83 11.94 5.27
C GLU A 124 29.58 10.82 4.54
N PHE A 125 28.84 9.79 4.14
CA PHE A 125 29.34 8.68 3.35
C PHE A 125 28.79 8.71 1.93
N SER A 126 29.53 8.11 0.99
CA SER A 126 29.06 7.95 -0.39
C SER A 126 27.82 7.05 -0.45
N MET A 127 26.83 7.47 -1.28
CA MET A 127 25.66 6.64 -1.56
C MET A 127 26.07 5.33 -2.22
N MET A 128 25.35 4.26 -1.88
CA MET A 128 25.57 2.92 -2.42
C MET A 128 24.31 2.43 -3.10
N THR A 129 24.47 1.71 -4.22
CA THR A 129 23.37 1.12 -4.96
C THR A 129 23.43 -0.39 -4.81
N ILE A 130 22.32 -1.00 -4.36
CA ILE A 130 22.16 -2.45 -4.22
C ILE A 130 21.10 -2.89 -5.22
N ARG A 131 21.51 -3.66 -6.22
CA ARG A 131 20.59 -4.27 -7.18
C ARG A 131 20.43 -5.76 -6.88
N ILE A 132 19.19 -6.23 -6.89
CA ILE A 132 18.80 -7.59 -6.61
C ILE A 132 17.93 -8.08 -7.77
N ASP A 133 18.43 -9.08 -8.52
CA ASP A 133 17.64 -9.75 -9.56
C ASP A 133 16.95 -10.96 -8.91
N TYR A 134 15.64 -11.13 -9.12
CA TYR A 134 14.83 -12.16 -8.46
C TYR A 134 13.67 -12.67 -9.31
N VAL A 135 13.15 -13.83 -8.95
CA VAL A 135 11.98 -14.47 -9.55
C VAL A 135 11.00 -14.86 -8.46
N LEU A 136 9.72 -14.65 -8.74
CA LEU A 136 8.59 -15.10 -7.94
C LEU A 136 7.88 -16.23 -8.70
N GLU A 137 7.93 -17.44 -8.16
CA GLU A 137 7.24 -18.61 -8.75
C GLU A 137 5.87 -18.85 -8.07
N ASP A 138 5.73 -18.45 -6.81
CA ASP A 138 4.49 -18.51 -6.05
C ASP A 138 4.18 -17.14 -5.45
N VAL A 139 3.26 -16.42 -6.09
CA VAL A 139 2.94 -15.02 -5.74
C VAL A 139 1.78 -14.89 -4.74
N HIS A 140 1.13 -16.00 -4.33
CA HIS A 140 -0.14 -15.98 -3.60
C HIS A 140 -0.09 -15.29 -2.23
N GLU A 141 1.09 -15.15 -1.64
CA GLU A 141 1.26 -14.47 -0.34
C GLU A 141 1.11 -12.94 -0.43
N ALA A 142 1.39 -12.34 -1.59
CA ALA A 142 1.38 -10.88 -1.73
C ALA A 142 0.64 -10.36 -2.97
N ILE A 143 0.45 -11.20 -3.98
CA ILE A 143 -0.22 -10.85 -5.22
C ILE A 143 -1.31 -11.85 -5.49
N GLN A 144 -2.53 -11.36 -5.68
CA GLN A 144 -3.65 -12.18 -6.12
C GLN A 144 -3.68 -12.19 -7.64
N VAL A 145 -3.66 -13.37 -8.23
CA VAL A 145 -3.87 -13.57 -9.67
C VAL A 145 -5.23 -14.22 -9.86
N ILE A 146 -6.13 -13.53 -10.53
CA ILE A 146 -7.45 -14.03 -10.88
C ILE A 146 -7.41 -14.53 -12.31
N GLN A 147 -7.89 -15.75 -12.51
CA GLN A 147 -7.98 -16.39 -13.83
C GLN A 147 -9.33 -17.07 -14.01
N PRO A 148 -9.75 -17.32 -15.26
CA PRO A 148 -10.86 -18.20 -15.53
C PRO A 148 -10.63 -19.59 -14.92
N THR A 149 -11.65 -20.14 -14.31
CA THR A 149 -11.64 -21.50 -13.77
C THR A 149 -12.76 -22.32 -14.41
N ALA A 150 -12.73 -23.65 -14.25
CA ALA A 150 -13.79 -24.51 -14.77
C ALA A 150 -15.16 -24.12 -14.22
N ASP A 151 -15.23 -23.65 -12.95
CA ASP A 151 -16.46 -23.22 -12.28
C ASP A 151 -16.87 -21.78 -12.64
N ALA A 152 -15.94 -20.96 -13.11
CA ALA A 152 -16.17 -19.57 -13.48
C ALA A 152 -15.36 -19.20 -14.75
N PRO A 153 -15.72 -19.73 -15.92
CA PRO A 153 -14.98 -19.55 -17.16
C PRO A 153 -15.06 -18.11 -17.71
N TYR A 154 -16.03 -17.32 -17.24
CA TYR A 154 -16.28 -15.94 -17.63
C TYR A 154 -15.46 -14.91 -16.83
N ARG A 155 -14.69 -15.34 -15.84
CA ARG A 155 -13.84 -14.41 -15.07
C ARG A 155 -12.83 -13.71 -15.95
N VAL A 156 -12.76 -12.41 -15.79
CA VAL A 156 -11.78 -11.57 -16.50
C VAL A 156 -10.42 -11.73 -15.83
N PRO A 157 -9.37 -12.15 -16.56
CA PRO A 157 -8.04 -12.29 -15.97
C PRO A 157 -7.47 -10.94 -15.53
N HIS A 158 -7.06 -10.85 -14.26
CA HIS A 158 -6.39 -9.68 -13.71
C HIS A 158 -5.55 -10.07 -12.48
N MET A 159 -4.67 -9.19 -12.05
CA MET A 159 -3.88 -9.36 -10.84
C MET A 159 -3.77 -8.06 -10.07
N TYR A 160 -3.55 -8.18 -8.76
CA TYR A 160 -3.35 -7.03 -7.88
C TYR A 160 -2.55 -7.42 -6.64
N THR A 161 -1.83 -6.44 -6.08
CA THR A 161 -1.17 -6.62 -4.79
C THR A 161 -2.19 -6.74 -3.68
N ARG A 162 -2.02 -7.74 -2.83
CA ARG A 162 -2.90 -8.06 -1.71
C ARG A 162 -2.09 -8.09 -0.42
N PRO A 163 -2.32 -7.15 0.50
CA PRO A 163 -1.69 -7.24 1.81
C PRO A 163 -2.39 -8.30 2.66
N LEU A 164 -1.73 -9.40 2.93
CA LEU A 164 -2.17 -10.42 3.89
C LEU A 164 -1.74 -10.11 5.32
N GLY A 165 -1.26 -8.90 5.55
CA GLY A 165 -0.71 -8.44 6.82
C GLY A 165 0.47 -7.50 6.61
N LEU A 166 1.06 -7.06 7.70
CA LEU A 166 2.14 -6.06 7.69
C LEU A 166 3.46 -6.55 7.07
N ASN A 167 3.61 -7.86 6.83
CA ASN A 167 4.83 -8.46 6.32
C ASN A 167 4.67 -9.02 4.89
N SER A 168 3.63 -8.62 4.17
CA SER A 168 3.34 -9.13 2.82
C SER A 168 4.19 -8.46 1.74
N SER A 169 4.67 -7.24 1.96
CA SER A 169 5.47 -6.53 0.96
C SER A 169 6.76 -7.27 0.62
N ARG A 170 7.41 -7.90 1.59
CA ARG A 170 8.61 -8.73 1.41
C ARG A 170 8.39 -9.98 0.56
N CYS A 171 7.13 -10.34 0.29
CA CYS A 171 6.80 -11.51 -0.52
C CYS A 171 6.65 -11.18 -2.02
N TRP A 172 6.78 -9.91 -2.42
CA TRP A 172 6.78 -9.52 -3.83
C TRP A 172 7.99 -8.67 -4.24
N VAL A 173 8.66 -8.01 -3.31
CA VAL A 173 9.86 -7.20 -3.58
C VAL A 173 10.84 -7.28 -2.41
N PRO A 174 12.15 -7.52 -2.64
CA PRO A 174 13.17 -7.34 -1.61
C PRO A 174 13.19 -5.88 -1.13
N CYS A 175 13.04 -5.65 0.18
CA CYS A 175 12.79 -4.31 0.72
C CYS A 175 13.18 -4.16 2.19
N LEU A 176 13.03 -2.95 2.73
CA LEU A 176 12.88 -2.70 4.15
C LEU A 176 11.40 -2.69 4.50
N ASP A 177 10.86 -3.84 4.93
CA ASP A 177 9.44 -4.03 5.22
C ASP A 177 9.06 -3.45 6.58
N SER A 178 9.06 -2.14 6.64
CA SER A 178 8.74 -1.35 7.83
C SER A 178 7.95 -0.11 7.43
N LEU A 179 6.98 0.27 8.24
CA LEU A 179 6.16 1.46 8.02
C LEU A 179 6.98 2.76 8.09
N TRP A 180 8.06 2.75 8.87
CA TRP A 180 8.90 3.94 9.13
C TRP A 180 10.06 4.10 8.14
N ASP A 181 10.44 3.04 7.43
CA ASP A 181 11.46 3.10 6.37
C ASP A 181 10.79 3.58 5.07
N ARG A 182 10.86 4.89 4.84
CA ARG A 182 10.19 5.57 3.72
C ARG A 182 11.22 6.07 2.72
N CYS A 183 10.97 5.82 1.45
CA CYS A 183 11.80 6.30 0.35
C CYS A 183 10.95 6.75 -0.85
N THR A 184 11.57 7.35 -1.83
CA THR A 184 10.96 7.63 -3.14
C THR A 184 11.02 6.37 -4.02
N TRP A 185 10.11 6.25 -4.99
CA TRP A 185 9.97 5.05 -5.81
C TRP A 185 9.97 5.34 -7.30
N GLU A 186 10.61 4.46 -8.05
CA GLU A 186 10.42 4.27 -9.49
C GLU A 186 9.92 2.85 -9.73
N LEU A 187 8.79 2.72 -10.42
CA LEU A 187 8.13 1.43 -10.64
C LEU A 187 7.94 1.23 -12.14
N GLU A 188 8.52 0.16 -12.65
CA GLU A 188 8.47 -0.23 -14.05
C GLU A 188 7.77 -1.58 -14.17
N TYR A 189 6.72 -1.64 -14.98
CA TYR A 189 5.97 -2.87 -15.20
C TYR A 189 5.92 -3.21 -16.68
N VAL A 190 6.37 -4.40 -17.01
CA VAL A 190 6.29 -4.97 -18.34
C VAL A 190 5.16 -6.00 -18.36
N VAL A 191 4.16 -5.79 -19.21
CA VAL A 191 2.98 -6.67 -19.34
C VAL A 191 2.76 -7.09 -20.79
N PRO A 192 2.13 -8.25 -21.05
CA PRO A 192 1.62 -8.55 -22.38
C PRO A 192 0.59 -7.47 -22.76
N ARG A 193 0.59 -7.02 -23.99
CA ARG A 193 -0.32 -5.98 -24.47
C ARG A 193 -1.78 -6.45 -24.43
N ARG A 194 -2.01 -7.72 -24.76
CA ARG A 194 -3.33 -8.37 -24.74
C ARG A 194 -3.22 -9.75 -24.12
N LEU A 195 -4.25 -10.21 -23.47
CA LEU A 195 -4.33 -11.59 -23.01
C LEU A 195 -4.74 -12.49 -24.19
N SER A 196 -3.93 -13.52 -24.47
CA SER A 196 -4.34 -14.59 -25.35
C SER A 196 -5.41 -15.43 -24.63
N VAL A 197 -6.65 -15.22 -24.98
CA VAL A 197 -7.72 -16.16 -24.58
C VAL A 197 -7.66 -17.30 -25.60
N ASP A 198 -7.47 -18.52 -25.15
CA ASP A 198 -7.54 -19.77 -25.97
C ASP A 198 -8.98 -20.06 -26.45
N MET A 199 -9.66 -19.08 -26.94
CA MET A 199 -10.96 -19.18 -27.61
C MET A 199 -10.73 -18.81 -29.08
N GLY A 200 -10.37 -19.78 -29.84
CA GLY A 200 -10.34 -20.04 -31.30
C GLY A 200 -10.56 -18.96 -32.36
N ASP A 201 -10.88 -17.74 -32.03
CA ASP A 201 -10.96 -16.60 -32.93
C ASP A 201 -10.27 -15.40 -32.27
N MET A 202 -9.13 -15.01 -32.82
CA MET A 202 -8.49 -13.74 -32.54
C MET A 202 -9.34 -12.61 -33.16
N ASP A 203 -10.43 -12.29 -32.48
CA ASP A 203 -11.17 -11.08 -32.80
C ASP A 203 -10.37 -9.89 -32.27
N ASP A 204 -10.22 -8.83 -33.05
CA ASP A 204 -9.47 -7.60 -32.73
C ASP A 204 -10.05 -6.83 -31.52
N THR A 205 -11.02 -7.44 -30.83
CA THR A 205 -11.79 -6.89 -29.71
C THR A 205 -11.26 -7.24 -28.31
N THR A 206 -10.16 -8.01 -28.19
CA THR A 206 -9.59 -8.28 -26.86
C THR A 206 -9.06 -6.99 -26.25
N PRO A 207 -9.54 -6.57 -25.04
CA PRO A 207 -9.12 -5.33 -24.44
C PRO A 207 -7.62 -5.35 -24.07
N GLU A 208 -6.98 -4.19 -24.18
CA GLU A 208 -5.57 -4.04 -23.80
C GLU A 208 -5.40 -4.12 -22.29
N ILE A 209 -4.28 -4.68 -21.85
CA ILE A 209 -3.89 -4.72 -20.45
C ILE A 209 -3.43 -3.34 -20.02
N TYR A 210 -3.97 -2.86 -18.91
CA TYR A 210 -3.55 -1.64 -18.26
C TYR A 210 -2.94 -1.97 -16.90
N VAL A 211 -1.85 -1.29 -16.54
CA VAL A 211 -1.26 -1.37 -15.19
C VAL A 211 -1.60 -0.08 -14.46
N ILE A 212 -2.10 -0.20 -13.25
CA ILE A 212 -2.40 0.92 -12.34
C ILE A 212 -1.56 0.72 -11.09
N SER A 213 -0.74 1.70 -10.72
CA SER A 213 0.18 1.58 -9.60
C SER A 213 0.16 2.81 -8.69
N SER A 214 0.76 2.67 -7.52
CA SER A 214 1.15 3.78 -6.66
C SER A 214 2.05 4.75 -7.41
N GLY A 215 1.97 6.05 -7.07
CA GLY A 215 2.70 7.11 -7.76
C GLY A 215 1.98 7.63 -9.00
N GLU A 216 2.68 8.45 -9.78
CA GLU A 216 2.18 9.09 -10.99
C GLU A 216 2.66 8.34 -12.22
N LEU A 217 1.75 8.07 -13.18
CA LEU A 217 2.13 7.50 -14.47
C LEU A 217 2.93 8.54 -15.26
N THR A 218 4.22 8.26 -15.46
CA THR A 218 5.12 9.15 -16.19
C THR A 218 5.22 8.78 -17.65
N GLU A 219 5.17 7.51 -17.98
CA GLU A 219 5.25 7.03 -19.36
C GLU A 219 4.51 5.69 -19.54
N HIS A 220 3.86 5.54 -20.69
CA HIS A 220 3.32 4.28 -21.18
C HIS A 220 3.80 4.11 -22.62
N ALA A 221 4.59 3.08 -22.87
CA ALA A 221 5.21 2.82 -24.17
C ALA A 221 5.15 1.35 -24.57
N MET A 222 5.32 1.07 -25.84
CA MET A 222 5.57 -0.30 -26.31
C MET A 222 6.97 -0.74 -25.90
N HIS A 223 7.11 -2.03 -25.53
CA HIS A 223 8.41 -2.58 -25.16
C HIS A 223 9.38 -2.54 -26.37
N PRO A 224 10.62 -1.99 -26.22
CA PRO A 224 11.53 -1.75 -27.35
C PRO A 224 11.91 -2.98 -28.17
N GLN A 225 11.94 -4.16 -27.53
CA GLN A 225 12.36 -5.41 -28.18
C GLN A 225 11.21 -6.37 -28.47
N ASN A 226 10.02 -6.13 -27.90
CA ASN A 226 8.85 -6.98 -28.11
C ASN A 226 7.56 -6.16 -28.22
N PRO A 227 7.03 -5.91 -29.42
CA PRO A 227 5.83 -5.08 -29.64
C PRO A 227 4.54 -5.69 -29.08
N GLU A 228 4.56 -6.97 -28.67
CA GLU A 228 3.41 -7.62 -28.00
C GLU A 228 3.36 -7.30 -26.50
N LYS A 229 4.36 -6.57 -25.97
CA LYS A 229 4.42 -6.10 -24.59
C LYS A 229 4.33 -4.60 -24.50
N SER A 230 3.72 -4.12 -23.42
CA SER A 230 3.70 -2.71 -23.02
C SER A 230 4.50 -2.50 -21.74
N VAL A 231 5.06 -1.32 -21.60
CA VAL A 231 5.81 -0.91 -20.40
C VAL A 231 5.14 0.30 -19.78
N PHE A 232 4.92 0.25 -18.48
CA PHE A 232 4.35 1.33 -17.69
C PHE A 232 5.38 1.81 -16.68
N TYR A 233 5.65 3.11 -16.66
CA TYR A 233 6.57 3.76 -15.72
C TYR A 233 5.81 4.65 -14.75
N TYR A 234 6.00 4.40 -13.47
CA TYR A 234 5.41 5.18 -12.37
C TYR A 234 6.50 5.78 -11.49
N THR A 235 6.27 6.98 -11.01
CA THR A 235 7.16 7.64 -10.04
C THR A 235 6.38 8.08 -8.81
N GLN A 236 6.92 7.79 -7.63
CA GLN A 236 6.40 8.24 -6.35
C GLN A 236 7.45 9.14 -5.69
N GLN A 237 7.27 10.45 -5.81
CA GLN A 237 8.24 11.42 -5.31
C GLN A 237 8.09 11.72 -3.81
N VAL A 238 6.90 11.53 -3.28
CA VAL A 238 6.66 11.63 -1.83
C VAL A 238 7.14 10.36 -1.16
N ALA A 239 8.08 10.50 -0.23
CA ALA A 239 8.65 9.34 0.47
C ALA A 239 7.56 8.48 1.13
N THR A 240 7.50 7.22 0.75
CA THR A 240 6.43 6.29 1.10
C THR A 240 7.03 4.94 1.52
N SER A 241 6.44 4.30 2.53
CA SER A 241 6.80 2.94 2.94
C SER A 241 6.40 1.93 1.87
N VAL A 242 7.16 0.86 1.72
CA VAL A 242 6.81 -0.27 0.84
C VAL A 242 5.42 -0.85 1.12
N GLN A 243 4.97 -0.81 2.37
CA GLN A 243 3.65 -1.29 2.79
C GLN A 243 2.49 -0.47 2.17
N HIS A 244 2.78 0.72 1.66
CA HIS A 244 1.84 1.57 0.95
C HIS A 244 2.11 1.66 -0.55
N VAL A 245 2.90 0.75 -1.10
CA VAL A 245 3.11 0.60 -2.55
C VAL A 245 2.30 -0.59 -3.05
N ALA A 246 1.49 -0.36 -4.07
CA ALA A 246 0.60 -1.38 -4.62
C ALA A 246 0.43 -1.20 -6.13
N PHE A 247 0.01 -2.25 -6.81
CA PHE A 247 -0.34 -2.22 -8.23
C PHE A 247 -1.47 -3.18 -8.56
N CYS A 248 -2.14 -2.91 -9.69
CA CYS A 248 -3.10 -3.79 -10.35
C CYS A 248 -2.75 -3.88 -11.82
N ALA A 249 -2.96 -5.04 -12.45
CA ALA A 249 -2.80 -5.23 -13.88
C ALA A 249 -3.96 -6.06 -14.44
N GLY A 250 -4.55 -5.61 -15.54
CA GLY A 250 -5.70 -6.28 -16.15
C GLY A 250 -6.32 -5.43 -17.25
N PRO A 251 -7.37 -5.92 -17.90
CA PRO A 251 -8.08 -5.20 -18.98
C PRO A 251 -9.07 -4.18 -18.38
N PHE A 252 -8.55 -3.24 -17.60
CA PHE A 252 -9.36 -2.25 -16.90
C PHE A 252 -9.92 -1.17 -17.83
N VAL A 253 -11.17 -0.78 -17.59
CA VAL A 253 -11.80 0.40 -18.20
C VAL A 253 -11.60 1.59 -17.26
N MET A 254 -11.20 2.73 -17.82
CA MET A 254 -10.88 3.94 -17.07
C MET A 254 -11.99 5.00 -17.19
N THR A 255 -12.35 5.62 -16.09
CA THR A 255 -13.21 6.81 -16.04
C THR A 255 -12.53 7.93 -15.27
N ARG A 256 -12.43 9.11 -15.88
CA ARG A 256 -11.97 10.32 -15.20
C ARG A 256 -13.11 10.92 -14.40
N LEU A 257 -12.87 11.17 -13.10
CA LEU A 257 -13.88 11.71 -12.17
C LEU A 257 -13.76 13.22 -12.00
N SER A 258 -12.52 13.73 -11.94
CA SER A 258 -12.28 15.16 -11.77
C SER A 258 -12.72 15.96 -13.00
N PRO A 259 -13.39 17.12 -12.82
CA PRO A 259 -13.71 18.01 -13.92
C PRO A 259 -12.46 18.48 -14.68
N ALA A 260 -12.60 18.67 -15.99
CA ALA A 260 -11.51 19.21 -16.81
C ALA A 260 -11.13 20.61 -16.33
N GLY A 261 -9.82 20.82 -16.05
CA GLY A 261 -9.30 22.10 -15.59
C GLY A 261 -9.18 22.24 -14.07
N LEU A 262 -9.60 21.26 -13.29
CA LEU A 262 -9.29 21.21 -11.85
C LEU A 262 -7.80 20.94 -11.67
N GLN A 263 -7.10 21.80 -10.91
CA GLN A 263 -5.63 21.76 -10.78
C GLN A 263 -5.15 21.03 -9.53
N THR A 264 -6.04 20.61 -8.63
CA THR A 264 -5.67 20.11 -7.31
C THR A 264 -5.21 18.65 -7.32
N CYS A 265 -5.93 17.77 -8.01
CA CYS A 265 -5.62 16.34 -8.07
C CYS A 265 -6.34 15.68 -9.25
N GLU A 266 -5.64 14.91 -10.05
CA GLU A 266 -6.27 14.06 -11.04
C GLU A 266 -6.90 12.85 -10.34
N THR A 267 -8.23 12.72 -10.45
CA THR A 267 -8.97 11.61 -9.84
C THR A 267 -9.49 10.68 -10.93
N LEU A 268 -9.05 9.43 -10.88
CA LEU A 268 -9.38 8.39 -11.85
C LEU A 268 -10.06 7.21 -11.16
N SER A 269 -10.93 6.51 -11.86
CA SER A 269 -11.48 5.24 -11.42
C SER A 269 -11.38 4.19 -12.52
N PHE A 270 -11.17 2.93 -12.10
CA PHE A 270 -10.94 1.79 -12.99
C PHE A 270 -11.79 0.62 -12.51
N CYS A 271 -12.36 -0.13 -13.45
CA CYS A 271 -13.07 -1.37 -13.17
C CYS A 271 -12.86 -2.38 -14.29
N LEU A 272 -13.23 -3.62 -14.05
CA LEU A 272 -13.31 -4.62 -15.10
C LEU A 272 -14.45 -4.25 -16.09
N PRO A 273 -14.36 -4.65 -17.37
CA PRO A 273 -15.26 -4.18 -18.42
C PRO A 273 -16.76 -4.38 -18.15
N GLU A 274 -17.12 -5.45 -17.43
CA GLU A 274 -18.51 -5.79 -17.08
C GLU A 274 -19.17 -4.77 -16.13
N HIS A 275 -18.38 -4.00 -15.38
CA HIS A 275 -18.83 -3.03 -14.37
C HIS A 275 -18.76 -1.56 -14.83
N GLU A 276 -18.48 -1.29 -16.09
CA GLU A 276 -18.33 0.08 -16.61
C GLU A 276 -19.55 0.97 -16.31
N HIS A 277 -20.75 0.41 -16.43
CA HIS A 277 -22.00 1.17 -16.23
C HIS A 277 -22.23 1.60 -14.77
N GLU A 278 -21.64 0.88 -13.81
CA GLU A 278 -21.79 1.09 -12.36
C GLU A 278 -20.68 2.00 -11.81
N LEU A 279 -19.54 2.04 -12.48
CA LEU A 279 -18.34 2.72 -12.02
C LEU A 279 -18.61 4.21 -11.71
N ARG A 280 -19.18 4.93 -12.67
CA ARG A 280 -19.39 6.37 -12.56
C ARG A 280 -20.39 6.73 -11.46
N SER A 281 -21.49 5.99 -11.34
CA SER A 281 -22.50 6.24 -10.31
C SER A 281 -21.98 6.03 -8.90
N THR A 282 -21.12 5.03 -8.72
CA THR A 282 -20.52 4.71 -7.43
C THR A 282 -19.41 5.68 -7.03
N THR A 283 -18.59 6.17 -7.98
CA THR A 283 -17.32 6.84 -7.66
C THR A 283 -17.28 8.35 -7.89
N GLN A 284 -18.30 8.93 -8.59
CA GLN A 284 -18.25 10.34 -9.03
C GLN A 284 -18.06 11.38 -7.90
N PHE A 285 -18.33 11.03 -6.63
CA PHE A 285 -18.16 11.93 -5.50
C PHE A 285 -16.69 11.98 -4.98
N ALA A 286 -15.82 11.05 -5.38
CA ALA A 286 -14.48 10.91 -4.81
C ALA A 286 -13.62 12.16 -5.00
N TRP A 287 -13.71 12.83 -6.16
CA TRP A 287 -13.01 14.09 -6.38
C TRP A 287 -13.49 15.21 -5.43
N GLN A 288 -14.79 15.22 -5.08
CA GLN A 288 -15.34 16.19 -4.12
C GLN A 288 -14.80 15.94 -2.70
N ALA A 289 -14.53 14.67 -2.35
CA ALA A 289 -13.90 14.33 -1.08
C ALA A 289 -12.48 14.89 -1.00
N ILE A 290 -11.70 14.77 -2.07
CA ILE A 290 -10.34 15.33 -2.16
C ILE A 290 -10.39 16.86 -2.03
N GLU A 291 -11.27 17.53 -2.77
CA GLU A 291 -11.44 19.00 -2.71
C GLU A 291 -11.84 19.47 -1.31
N TYR A 292 -12.84 18.82 -0.72
CA TYR A 292 -13.31 19.15 0.63
C TYR A 292 -12.19 19.01 1.66
N ILE A 293 -11.52 17.85 1.69
CA ILE A 293 -10.45 17.60 2.65
C ILE A 293 -9.27 18.55 2.40
N SER A 294 -8.94 18.84 1.14
CA SER A 294 -7.87 19.79 0.78
C SER A 294 -8.20 21.21 1.27
N SER A 295 -9.44 21.65 1.19
CA SER A 295 -9.83 22.99 1.62
C SER A 295 -9.87 23.16 3.13
N GLU A 296 -10.22 22.09 3.86
CA GLU A 296 -10.43 22.15 5.31
C GLU A 296 -9.19 21.76 6.13
N TYR A 297 -8.35 20.87 5.60
CA TYR A 297 -7.28 20.22 6.37
C TYR A 297 -5.89 20.28 5.71
N GLY A 298 -5.76 20.95 4.58
CA GLY A 298 -4.50 21.14 3.87
C GLY A 298 -4.42 20.39 2.55
N SER A 299 -3.59 20.89 1.66
CA SER A 299 -3.47 20.40 0.27
C SER A 299 -3.25 18.89 0.19
N TYR A 300 -3.81 18.27 -0.85
CA TYR A 300 -3.56 16.86 -1.16
C TYR A 300 -2.05 16.62 -1.37
N PRO A 301 -1.47 15.62 -0.71
CA PRO A 301 -0.01 15.46 -0.71
C PRO A 301 0.58 14.89 -2.01
N PHE A 302 -0.28 14.39 -2.93
CA PHE A 302 0.13 13.70 -4.16
C PHE A 302 -0.49 14.37 -5.40
N GLY A 303 -0.09 13.95 -6.62
CA GLY A 303 -0.60 14.52 -7.88
C GLY A 303 -1.89 13.87 -8.38
N SER A 304 -2.10 12.58 -8.10
CA SER A 304 -3.28 11.83 -8.54
C SER A 304 -3.87 10.94 -7.46
N PHE A 305 -5.13 10.52 -7.64
CA PHE A 305 -5.77 9.48 -6.85
C PHE A 305 -6.54 8.52 -7.75
N LYS A 306 -6.34 7.23 -7.53
CA LYS A 306 -6.90 6.14 -8.34
C LYS A 306 -7.72 5.19 -7.48
N LEU A 307 -8.97 4.94 -7.90
CA LEU A 307 -9.83 3.88 -7.37
C LEU A 307 -9.82 2.73 -8.38
N VAL A 308 -9.47 1.52 -7.96
CA VAL A 308 -9.46 0.34 -8.82
C VAL A 308 -10.35 -0.73 -8.21
N PHE A 309 -11.31 -1.22 -8.98
CA PHE A 309 -12.25 -2.25 -8.56
C PHE A 309 -11.85 -3.59 -9.18
N VAL A 310 -11.65 -4.59 -8.33
CA VAL A 310 -11.15 -5.92 -8.68
C VAL A 310 -12.02 -7.01 -8.04
N ASP A 311 -11.99 -8.21 -8.63
CA ASP A 311 -12.72 -9.35 -8.09
C ASP A 311 -11.88 -10.16 -7.09
N GLY A 312 -12.57 -10.92 -6.24
CA GLY A 312 -11.95 -11.90 -5.36
C GLY A 312 -11.18 -11.31 -4.18
N THR A 313 -11.47 -10.07 -3.80
CA THR A 313 -10.92 -9.47 -2.58
C THR A 313 -11.65 -10.01 -1.35
N HIS A 314 -10.93 -10.14 -0.22
CA HIS A 314 -11.52 -10.46 1.08
C HIS A 314 -11.88 -9.21 1.88
N GLU A 315 -11.31 -8.07 1.52
CA GLU A 315 -11.55 -6.77 2.15
C GLU A 315 -12.30 -5.87 1.17
N ASP A 316 -13.16 -5.01 1.70
CA ASP A 316 -13.92 -4.05 0.88
C ASP A 316 -12.98 -3.09 0.14
N CYS A 317 -11.92 -2.65 0.79
CA CYS A 317 -10.97 -1.71 0.21
C CYS A 317 -9.60 -1.76 0.91
N HIS A 318 -8.53 -1.91 0.12
CA HIS A 318 -7.15 -1.72 0.55
C HIS A 318 -6.61 -0.40 0.02
N THR A 319 -6.01 0.42 0.89
CA THR A 319 -5.52 1.76 0.52
C THR A 319 -3.99 1.79 0.51
N ALA A 320 -3.44 2.12 -0.66
CA ALA A 320 -2.03 2.40 -0.88
C ALA A 320 -1.81 3.88 -1.27
N SER A 321 -0.57 4.30 -1.42
CA SER A 321 -0.25 5.67 -1.85
C SER A 321 -0.83 5.95 -3.23
N THR A 322 -1.62 7.00 -3.37
CA THR A 322 -2.31 7.42 -4.60
C THR A 322 -3.28 6.38 -5.20
N LEU A 323 -3.51 5.26 -4.52
CA LEU A 323 -4.26 4.12 -5.03
C LEU A 323 -5.13 3.50 -3.93
N ALA A 324 -6.36 3.15 -4.27
CA ALA A 324 -7.21 2.29 -3.45
C ALA A 324 -7.73 1.12 -4.30
N ILE A 325 -7.45 -0.10 -3.86
CA ILE A 325 -7.89 -1.34 -4.48
C ILE A 325 -9.14 -1.79 -3.73
N CYS A 326 -10.28 -1.79 -4.41
CA CYS A 326 -11.60 -2.01 -3.84
C CYS A 326 -12.24 -3.27 -4.44
N SER A 327 -13.14 -3.91 -3.69
CA SER A 327 -13.98 -4.99 -4.22
C SER A 327 -14.93 -4.48 -5.29
N SER A 328 -15.09 -5.22 -6.40
CA SER A 328 -16.14 -4.98 -7.39
C SER A 328 -17.55 -5.07 -6.79
N ASP A 329 -17.73 -5.77 -5.65
CA ASP A 329 -18.99 -5.82 -4.91
C ASP A 329 -19.46 -4.42 -4.41
N LEU A 330 -18.59 -3.44 -4.37
CA LEU A 330 -18.94 -2.06 -4.02
C LEU A 330 -19.59 -1.29 -5.20
N LEU A 331 -19.49 -1.82 -6.41
CA LEU A 331 -20.08 -1.20 -7.60
C LEU A 331 -21.58 -1.49 -7.66
N HIS A 332 -22.38 -0.47 -7.83
CA HIS A 332 -23.84 -0.60 -7.91
C HIS A 332 -24.43 0.33 -8.97
N PRO A 333 -25.48 -0.15 -9.66
CA PRO A 333 -26.24 0.68 -10.56
C PRO A 333 -26.95 1.83 -9.82
N PRO A 334 -27.31 2.92 -10.49
CA PRO A 334 -27.94 4.10 -9.87
C PRO A 334 -29.29 3.80 -9.18
N SER A 335 -29.90 2.67 -9.46
CA SER A 335 -31.16 2.24 -8.82
C SER A 335 -30.98 1.71 -7.39
N VAL A 336 -29.75 1.34 -7.01
CA VAL A 336 -29.43 0.87 -5.66
C VAL A 336 -29.05 2.04 -4.76
N ILE A 337 -29.81 2.27 -3.70
CA ILE A 337 -29.65 3.45 -2.85
C ILE A 337 -28.95 3.10 -1.53
N ASP A 338 -29.41 2.10 -0.81
CA ASP A 338 -28.94 1.84 0.56
C ASP A 338 -27.46 1.41 0.59
N GLN A 339 -27.06 0.49 -0.26
CA GLN A 339 -25.67 0.05 -0.37
C GLN A 339 -24.74 1.18 -0.84
N ALA A 340 -25.21 2.06 -1.72
CA ALA A 340 -24.44 3.20 -2.18
C ALA A 340 -24.06 4.16 -1.03
N PHE A 341 -24.88 4.27 0.03
CA PHE A 341 -24.54 5.06 1.22
C PHE A 341 -23.41 4.40 2.02
N GLU A 342 -23.44 3.08 2.21
CA GLU A 342 -22.37 2.36 2.91
C GLU A 342 -21.06 2.44 2.13
N ASN A 343 -21.09 2.25 0.80
CA ASN A 343 -19.92 2.31 -0.06
C ASN A 343 -19.25 3.69 -0.05
N ARG A 344 -20.03 4.76 0.05
CA ARG A 344 -19.50 6.13 0.20
C ARG A 344 -18.64 6.29 1.45
N HIS A 345 -18.97 5.60 2.54
CA HIS A 345 -18.15 5.59 3.75
C HIS A 345 -16.79 4.95 3.50
N ILE A 346 -16.77 3.77 2.88
CA ILE A 346 -15.55 3.02 2.57
C ILE A 346 -14.65 3.84 1.65
N LEU A 347 -15.20 4.33 0.55
CA LEU A 347 -14.43 5.10 -0.44
C LEU A 347 -13.99 6.47 0.09
N SER A 348 -14.81 7.16 0.91
CA SER A 348 -14.40 8.42 1.55
C SER A 348 -13.28 8.21 2.57
N HIS A 349 -13.30 7.08 3.29
CA HIS A 349 -12.23 6.71 4.19
C HIS A 349 -10.92 6.45 3.42
N ALA A 350 -10.98 5.75 2.28
CA ALA A 350 -9.82 5.51 1.42
C ALA A 350 -9.18 6.84 0.93
N VAL A 351 -10.00 7.84 0.61
CA VAL A 351 -9.54 9.20 0.28
C VAL A 351 -8.89 9.87 1.50
N ALA A 352 -9.56 9.88 2.66
CA ALA A 352 -9.04 10.53 3.87
C ALA A 352 -7.74 9.89 4.37
N PHE A 353 -7.60 8.57 4.18
CA PHE A 353 -6.41 7.82 4.58
C PHE A 353 -5.15 8.24 3.81
N GLN A 354 -5.28 8.90 2.66
CA GLN A 354 -4.14 9.46 1.93
C GLN A 354 -3.42 10.54 2.76
N TRP A 355 -4.15 11.38 3.51
CA TRP A 355 -3.54 12.38 4.41
C TRP A 355 -3.05 11.75 5.70
N VAL A 356 -3.92 11.00 6.38
CA VAL A 356 -3.65 10.42 7.69
C VAL A 356 -3.75 8.91 7.60
N GLY A 357 -2.61 8.27 7.48
CA GLY A 357 -2.41 6.83 7.24
C GLY A 357 -1.26 6.58 6.28
N ILE A 358 -1.18 7.35 5.18
CA ILE A 358 -0.11 7.21 4.19
C ILE A 358 0.88 8.37 4.28
N ASN A 359 0.43 9.61 4.15
CA ASN A 359 1.33 10.76 4.25
C ASN A 359 1.78 11.00 5.71
N ILE A 360 0.84 11.03 6.64
CA ILE A 360 1.10 11.10 8.08
C ILE A 360 0.88 9.71 8.68
N ILE A 361 1.91 9.14 9.28
CA ILE A 361 1.87 7.81 9.91
C ILE A 361 2.06 7.93 11.43
N GLN A 362 1.74 6.86 12.15
CA GLN A 362 1.97 6.78 13.60
C GLN A 362 3.46 6.75 13.94
N LYS A 363 3.82 7.36 15.06
CA LYS A 363 5.17 7.31 15.59
C LYS A 363 5.48 5.94 16.23
N THR A 364 4.49 5.36 16.89
CA THR A 364 4.58 4.05 17.55
C THR A 364 3.30 3.25 17.27
N TRP A 365 3.34 1.94 17.50
CA TRP A 365 2.13 1.11 17.40
C TRP A 365 1.03 1.49 18.41
N ALA A 366 1.40 2.11 19.52
CA ALA A 366 0.45 2.63 20.50
C ALA A 366 -0.40 3.79 19.95
N ASP A 367 0.08 4.50 18.92
CA ASP A 367 -0.58 5.66 18.31
C ASP A 367 -1.49 5.29 17.11
N THR A 368 -1.53 4.00 16.75
CA THR A 368 -2.34 3.51 15.60
C THR A 368 -3.81 3.96 15.68
N TRP A 369 -4.39 3.96 16.89
CA TRP A 369 -5.76 4.42 17.09
C TRP A 369 -6.01 5.86 16.65
N LEU A 370 -4.99 6.73 16.77
CA LEU A 370 -5.10 8.14 16.39
C LEU A 370 -5.16 8.28 14.87
N ILE A 371 -4.31 7.54 14.15
CA ILE A 371 -4.28 7.53 12.68
C ILE A 371 -5.62 7.04 12.11
N HIS A 372 -6.07 5.87 12.56
CA HIS A 372 -7.36 5.32 12.13
C HIS A 372 -8.54 6.19 12.55
N GLY A 373 -8.51 6.71 13.78
CA GLY A 373 -9.55 7.59 14.28
C GLY A 373 -9.66 8.90 13.48
N LEU A 374 -8.54 9.53 13.17
CA LEU A 374 -8.50 10.77 12.40
C LEU A 374 -8.96 10.56 10.95
N SER A 375 -8.48 9.52 10.27
CA SER A 375 -8.89 9.24 8.89
C SER A 375 -10.40 8.98 8.79
N GLN A 376 -10.97 8.20 9.71
CA GLN A 376 -12.41 7.96 9.78
C GLN A 376 -13.21 9.25 10.15
N TYR A 377 -12.64 10.06 11.04
CA TYR A 377 -13.26 11.33 11.41
C TYR A 377 -13.30 12.31 10.23
N LEU A 378 -12.20 12.45 9.45
CA LEU A 378 -12.13 13.28 8.25
C LEU A 378 -13.14 12.81 7.19
N ALA A 379 -13.22 11.51 6.94
CA ALA A 379 -14.23 10.92 6.05
C ALA A 379 -15.66 11.25 6.51
N SER A 380 -15.91 11.15 7.81
CA SER A 380 -17.23 11.47 8.39
C SER A 380 -17.58 12.96 8.26
N MET A 381 -16.62 13.87 8.34
CA MET A 381 -16.85 15.31 8.13
C MET A 381 -17.19 15.61 6.67
N PHE A 382 -16.49 15.00 5.71
CA PHE A 382 -16.86 15.10 4.31
C PHE A 382 -18.28 14.55 4.06
N LEU A 383 -18.61 13.38 4.59
CA LEU A 383 -19.95 12.79 4.42
C LEU A 383 -21.04 13.62 5.07
N ARG A 384 -20.76 14.28 6.20
CA ARG A 384 -21.66 15.27 6.79
C ARG A 384 -21.92 16.45 5.86
N TRP A 385 -20.88 16.91 5.15
CA TRP A 385 -21.02 17.96 4.14
C TRP A 385 -21.85 17.47 2.94
N LEU A 386 -21.57 16.26 2.45
CA LEU A 386 -22.20 15.68 1.26
C LEU A 386 -23.67 15.27 1.49
N LEU A 387 -23.95 14.58 2.60
CA LEU A 387 -25.23 13.91 2.88
C LEU A 387 -26.08 14.67 3.91
N GLY A 388 -25.49 15.65 4.58
CA GLY A 388 -26.17 16.48 5.57
C GLY A 388 -26.08 15.96 7.00
N ASN A 389 -26.54 16.81 7.91
CA ASN A 389 -26.39 16.63 9.36
C ASN A 389 -27.25 15.49 9.94
N ASN A 390 -28.38 15.19 9.29
CA ASN A 390 -29.28 14.13 9.79
C ASN A 390 -28.68 12.76 9.60
N GLU A 391 -28.12 12.50 8.41
CA GLU A 391 -27.41 11.24 8.13
C GLU A 391 -26.20 11.09 9.05
N TYR A 392 -25.40 12.11 9.21
CA TYR A 392 -24.28 12.12 10.12
C TYR A 392 -24.67 11.74 11.56
N ARG A 393 -25.73 12.36 12.10
CA ARG A 393 -26.22 12.08 13.47
C ARG A 393 -26.79 10.67 13.59
N PHE A 394 -27.48 10.19 12.56
CA PHE A 394 -28.04 8.84 12.54
C PHE A 394 -26.93 7.80 12.64
N ARG A 395 -25.87 7.96 11.83
CA ARG A 395 -24.70 7.05 11.86
C ARG A 395 -23.96 7.12 13.19
N MET A 396 -23.70 8.30 13.69
CA MET A 396 -23.08 8.47 15.01
C MET A 396 -23.86 7.76 16.11
N LYS A 397 -25.19 7.83 16.08
CA LYS A 397 -26.02 7.09 17.04
C LYS A 397 -25.88 5.59 16.84
N LYS A 398 -25.98 5.10 15.61
CA LYS A 398 -25.83 3.68 15.27
C LYS A 398 -24.49 3.13 15.77
N ASP A 399 -23.39 3.88 15.55
CA ASP A 399 -22.06 3.49 15.99
C ASP A 399 -21.90 3.54 17.53
N CYS A 400 -22.49 4.52 18.19
CA CYS A 400 -22.54 4.56 19.65
C CYS A 400 -23.29 3.34 20.21
N ASP A 401 -24.44 3.00 19.65
CA ASP A 401 -25.21 1.82 20.08
C ASP A 401 -24.42 0.52 19.88
N ARG A 402 -23.73 0.36 18.75
CA ARG A 402 -22.83 -0.78 18.50
C ARG A 402 -21.68 -0.80 19.50
N LEU A 403 -21.04 0.34 19.75
CA LEU A 403 -19.94 0.46 20.68
C LEU A 403 -20.33 0.07 22.10
N CYS A 404 -21.50 0.50 22.59
CA CYS A 404 -21.98 0.15 23.93
C CYS A 404 -22.08 -1.37 24.18
N HIS A 405 -22.36 -2.15 23.12
CA HIS A 405 -22.38 -3.61 23.22
C HIS A 405 -20.99 -4.24 23.08
N TRP A 406 -20.09 -3.62 22.33
CA TRP A 406 -18.78 -4.21 22.01
C TRP A 406 -17.68 -3.81 23.00
N ASP A 407 -17.77 -2.67 23.65
CA ASP A 407 -16.70 -2.12 24.53
C ASP A 407 -16.50 -2.91 25.84
N ILE A 408 -17.39 -3.85 26.13
CA ILE A 408 -17.33 -4.65 27.37
C ILE A 408 -16.13 -5.60 27.31
N GLY A 409 -15.14 -5.39 28.20
CA GLY A 409 -13.93 -6.21 28.27
C GLY A 409 -12.87 -5.92 27.22
N MET A 410 -13.09 -4.93 26.35
CA MET A 410 -12.10 -4.51 25.35
C MET A 410 -11.00 -3.65 25.99
N PRO A 411 -9.76 -3.71 25.46
CA PRO A 411 -8.67 -2.91 25.97
C PRO A 411 -8.85 -1.41 25.68
N PRO A 412 -8.14 -0.51 26.36
CA PRO A 412 -8.15 0.91 26.05
C PRO A 412 -7.55 1.15 24.65
N LEU A 413 -7.97 2.25 23.98
CA LEU A 413 -7.45 2.65 22.67
C LEU A 413 -5.94 2.86 22.67
N TYR A 414 -5.43 3.54 23.68
CA TYR A 414 -4.00 3.75 23.86
C TYR A 414 -3.43 2.76 24.87
N GLN A 415 -2.44 2.01 24.45
CA GLN A 415 -1.70 1.06 25.30
C GLN A 415 -0.22 1.43 25.25
N ALA A 416 0.27 2.04 26.33
CA ALA A 416 1.68 2.40 26.45
C ALA A 416 2.59 1.18 26.32
N GLY A 417 3.66 1.29 25.54
CA GLY A 417 4.63 0.22 25.33
C GLY A 417 4.16 -0.88 24.37
N ARG A 418 3.13 -0.64 23.56
CA ARG A 418 2.76 -1.56 22.50
C ARG A 418 3.84 -1.54 21.41
N ASP A 419 4.48 -2.67 21.22
CA ASP A 419 5.56 -2.85 20.23
C ASP A 419 5.10 -3.62 18.98
N GLU A 420 3.84 -4.11 18.99
CA GLU A 420 3.25 -4.89 17.93
C GLU A 420 2.01 -4.19 17.34
N PRO A 421 1.71 -4.42 16.05
CA PRO A 421 0.50 -3.92 15.39
C PRO A 421 -0.77 -4.45 16.09
N LEU A 422 -1.90 -3.81 15.76
CA LEU A 422 -3.21 -4.29 16.19
C LEU A 422 -3.61 -5.51 15.36
N ASP A 423 -4.14 -6.54 16.03
CA ASP A 423 -4.82 -7.63 15.32
C ASP A 423 -6.09 -7.14 14.61
N PRO A 424 -6.60 -7.84 13.57
CA PRO A 424 -7.73 -7.39 12.78
C PRO A 424 -9.01 -7.12 13.60
N GLN A 425 -9.27 -7.92 14.65
CA GLN A 425 -10.44 -7.73 15.50
C GLN A 425 -10.32 -6.46 16.34
N LEU A 426 -9.15 -6.24 16.93
CA LEU A 426 -8.88 -5.04 17.71
C LEU A 426 -8.83 -3.80 16.82
N LEU A 427 -8.31 -3.91 15.60
CA LEU A 427 -8.33 -2.83 14.60
C LEU A 427 -9.76 -2.45 14.23
N SER A 428 -10.66 -3.41 14.03
CA SER A 428 -12.08 -3.17 13.75
C SER A 428 -12.76 -2.46 14.93
N PHE A 429 -12.42 -2.82 16.16
CA PHE A 429 -12.90 -2.13 17.36
C PHE A 429 -12.37 -0.68 17.43
N VAL A 430 -11.08 -0.48 17.15
CA VAL A 430 -10.45 0.84 17.11
C VAL A 430 -11.11 1.72 16.04
N ASN A 431 -11.36 1.18 14.85
CA ASN A 431 -12.04 1.87 13.77
C ASN A 431 -13.46 2.35 14.14
N LEU A 432 -14.13 1.63 15.03
CA LEU A 432 -15.44 2.05 15.56
C LEU A 432 -15.30 3.08 16.69
N LYS A 433 -14.42 2.86 17.66
CA LYS A 433 -14.33 3.65 18.91
C LYS A 433 -13.59 4.97 18.72
N ALA A 434 -12.47 4.95 17.99
CA ALA A 434 -11.57 6.11 17.90
C ALA A 434 -12.24 7.36 17.27
N PRO A 435 -12.97 7.29 16.15
CA PRO A 435 -13.65 8.46 15.59
C PRO A 435 -14.73 9.03 16.53
N LEU A 436 -15.40 8.21 17.34
CA LEU A 436 -16.35 8.67 18.36
C LEU A 436 -15.66 9.45 19.48
N VAL A 437 -14.49 8.99 19.92
CA VAL A 437 -13.67 9.70 20.93
C VAL A 437 -13.21 11.05 20.37
N LEU A 438 -12.74 11.09 19.11
CA LEU A 438 -12.35 12.33 18.44
C LEU A 438 -13.53 13.29 18.27
N TYR A 439 -14.71 12.77 17.92
CA TYR A 439 -15.94 13.59 17.89
C TYR A 439 -16.23 14.22 19.24
N LEU A 440 -16.14 13.47 20.35
CA LEU A 440 -16.34 14.00 21.70
C LEU A 440 -15.31 15.08 22.05
N LEU A 441 -14.06 14.88 21.62
CA LEU A 441 -12.99 15.86 21.82
C LEU A 441 -13.29 17.14 21.02
N ASP A 442 -13.64 17.03 19.74
CA ASP A 442 -14.02 18.17 18.90
C ASP A 442 -15.18 18.96 19.52
N ARG A 443 -16.22 18.27 19.99
CA ARG A 443 -17.36 18.92 20.64
C ARG A 443 -16.98 19.66 21.94
N ARG A 444 -15.99 19.18 22.67
CA ARG A 444 -15.44 19.88 23.85
C ARG A 444 -14.64 21.10 23.44
N LEU A 445 -13.77 20.96 22.44
CA LEU A 445 -12.97 22.07 21.89
C LEU A 445 -13.86 23.18 21.32
N CYS A 446 -14.91 22.82 20.58
CA CYS A 446 -15.88 23.80 20.04
C CYS A 446 -16.56 24.64 21.16
N LYS A 447 -16.86 24.05 22.33
CA LYS A 447 -17.37 24.77 23.48
C LYS A 447 -16.38 25.78 24.07
N MET A 448 -15.08 25.56 23.84
CA MET A 448 -13.96 26.41 24.27
C MET A 448 -13.58 27.45 23.19
N GLY A 449 -14.29 27.51 22.07
CA GLY A 449 -13.96 28.37 20.92
C GLY A 449 -12.86 27.88 19.99
N ALA A 450 -12.48 26.62 20.12
CA ALA A 450 -11.51 25.94 19.25
C ALA A 450 -12.18 24.79 18.48
N SER A 451 -11.53 24.25 17.45
CA SER A 451 -11.97 23.05 16.75
C SER A 451 -10.79 22.12 16.46
N LEU A 452 -11.09 20.85 16.28
CA LEU A 452 -10.09 19.84 15.87
C LEU A 452 -9.51 20.18 14.48
N GLY A 453 -10.33 20.72 13.57
CA GLY A 453 -9.88 21.14 12.26
C GLY A 453 -8.79 22.21 12.30
N LEU A 454 -8.93 23.22 13.13
CA LEU A 454 -7.89 24.24 13.35
C LEU A 454 -6.63 23.66 14.01
N SER A 455 -6.77 22.64 14.86
CA SER A 455 -5.63 21.97 15.51
C SER A 455 -4.83 21.09 14.55
N LEU A 456 -5.50 20.48 13.57
CA LEU A 456 -4.84 19.61 12.56
C LEU A 456 -4.07 20.41 11.50
N ILE A 457 -4.42 21.67 11.23
CA ILE A 457 -3.69 22.56 10.32
C ILE A 457 -2.28 22.89 10.88
N HIS A 458 -2.07 22.74 12.18
CA HIS A 458 -0.81 23.05 12.86
C HIS A 458 0.08 21.82 13.16
N ILE A 459 -0.32 20.62 12.74
CA ILE A 459 0.47 19.39 12.80
C ILE A 459 1.16 19.18 11.47
#